data_a96396f1e7f4d7e4b3d35dc5df8575f6
#
_entry.id   a96396f1e7f4d7e4b3d35dc5df8575f6
#
_cell.length_a   1.000
_cell.length_b   1.000
_cell.length_c   1.000
_cell.angle_alpha   90.00
_cell.angle_beta   90.00
_cell.angle_gamma   90.00
#
_symmetry.space_group_name_H-M   'P 1'
#
loop_
_entity.id
_entity.type
_entity.pdbx_description
1 polymer ?
#
loop_
_entity_poly.entity_id
_entity_poly.type
_entity_poly.pdbx_seq_one_letter_code
_entity_poly.pdbx_strand_id
1 'polypeptide(L)'
;PLLAKNGVEIFFTQVFRDGFFHAGMHPGNIQVGKDGKYIALDFGIMGSLNAEDKRYLARNFVCFFKRDYRGVAIAHVESGWVPPETSVDAFENAIRSVCEPIFNKPLKEISFGKLLIRLFQTSRQFNMEIQPQLTMLQKTLLNVEGLGRELDPDLDLWQTASPFLEKWLKQETGPKKVIDDLKKEIPNLLNLLPKFPSLLRNLTQYDELN
;
A
#
# COMPACT_ATOMS: atom_id res chain seq x y z
N PRO A 1 13.83 -23.39 -1.54
CA PRO A 1 13.91 -22.20 -0.66
C PRO A 1 14.34 -20.92 -1.40
N LEU A 2 15.51 -20.92 -2.08
CA LEU A 2 16.00 -19.70 -2.75
C LEU A 2 15.03 -19.17 -3.81
N LEU A 3 14.44 -20.06 -4.58
CA LEU A 3 13.51 -19.68 -5.65
C LEU A 3 12.24 -19.02 -5.05
N ALA A 4 11.68 -19.61 -3.99
CA ALA A 4 10.52 -19.05 -3.29
C ALA A 4 10.83 -17.65 -2.75
N LYS A 5 11.97 -17.48 -2.10
CA LYS A 5 12.44 -16.19 -1.60
C LYS A 5 12.57 -15.16 -2.73
N ASN A 6 13.23 -15.51 -3.83
CA ASN A 6 13.42 -14.61 -4.96
C ASN A 6 12.09 -14.15 -5.58
N GLY A 7 11.10 -15.04 -5.68
CA GLY A 7 9.77 -14.68 -6.18
C GLY A 7 9.07 -13.63 -5.32
N VAL A 8 9.14 -13.78 -4.01
CA VAL A 8 8.62 -12.81 -3.05
C VAL A 8 9.37 -11.48 -3.16
N GLU A 9 10.70 -11.52 -3.21
CA GLU A 9 11.53 -10.32 -3.35
C GLU A 9 11.26 -9.55 -4.65
N ILE A 10 11.09 -10.25 -5.76
CA ILE A 10 10.72 -9.64 -7.05
C ILE A 10 9.38 -8.91 -6.93
N PHE A 11 8.37 -9.58 -6.38
CA PHE A 11 7.04 -8.98 -6.19
C PHE A 11 7.11 -7.72 -5.34
N PHE A 12 7.71 -7.78 -4.15
CA PHE A 12 7.79 -6.62 -3.27
C PHE A 12 8.62 -5.48 -3.87
N THR A 13 9.65 -5.80 -4.64
CA THR A 13 10.46 -4.80 -5.37
C THR A 13 9.62 -4.07 -6.41
N GLN A 14 8.88 -4.80 -7.23
CA GLN A 14 8.00 -4.22 -8.25
C GLN A 14 6.92 -3.33 -7.62
N VAL A 15 6.28 -3.80 -6.55
CA VAL A 15 5.19 -3.07 -5.90
C VAL A 15 5.72 -1.81 -5.19
N PHE A 16 6.70 -1.97 -4.31
CA PHE A 16 7.05 -0.90 -3.38
C PHE A 16 8.15 0.02 -3.91
N ARG A 17 9.16 -0.52 -4.60
CA ARG A 17 10.20 0.31 -5.20
C ARG A 17 9.71 0.95 -6.49
N ASP A 18 9.26 0.12 -7.43
CA ASP A 18 8.97 0.55 -8.79
C ASP A 18 7.56 1.15 -8.92
N GLY A 19 6.60 0.69 -8.11
CA GLY A 19 5.19 1.07 -8.19
C GLY A 19 4.53 0.57 -9.48
N PHE A 20 5.14 -0.41 -10.10
CA PHE A 20 4.67 -1.05 -11.31
C PHE A 20 4.94 -2.54 -11.20
N PHE A 21 3.91 -3.37 -11.24
CA PHE A 21 4.01 -4.79 -10.94
C PHE A 21 3.21 -5.66 -11.89
N HIS A 22 3.70 -6.87 -12.10
CA HIS A 22 3.03 -7.90 -12.86
C HIS A 22 1.84 -8.44 -12.08
N ALA A 23 0.61 -8.09 -12.48
CA ALA A 23 -0.60 -8.46 -11.75
C ALA A 23 -1.11 -9.88 -12.08
N GLY A 24 -0.49 -10.56 -13.02
CA GLY A 24 -0.78 -11.95 -13.40
C GLY A 24 0.30 -12.94 -12.95
N MET A 25 1.02 -12.68 -11.85
CA MET A 25 2.05 -13.59 -11.32
C MET A 25 1.42 -14.87 -10.76
N HIS A 26 1.25 -15.86 -11.64
CA HIS A 26 0.86 -17.22 -11.27
C HIS A 26 1.82 -18.24 -11.95
N PRO A 27 1.86 -19.51 -11.51
CA PRO A 27 2.83 -20.48 -12.02
C PRO A 27 2.87 -20.62 -13.54
N GLY A 28 1.73 -20.48 -14.22
CA GLY A 28 1.64 -20.58 -15.69
C GLY A 28 2.33 -19.44 -16.45
N ASN A 29 2.57 -18.30 -15.79
CA ASN A 29 3.22 -17.12 -16.38
C ASN A 29 4.67 -16.94 -15.91
N ILE A 30 5.23 -17.94 -15.23
CA ILE A 30 6.60 -17.88 -14.69
C ILE A 30 7.35 -19.13 -15.11
N GLN A 31 8.52 -18.93 -15.67
CA GLN A 31 9.49 -19.99 -15.93
C GLN A 31 10.77 -19.71 -15.13
N VAL A 32 11.56 -20.74 -14.94
CA VAL A 32 12.87 -20.64 -14.30
C VAL A 32 13.93 -21.03 -15.30
N GLY A 33 14.85 -20.10 -15.56
CA GLY A 33 16.00 -20.34 -16.42
C GLY A 33 16.98 -21.34 -15.82
N LYS A 34 17.87 -21.87 -16.66
CA LYS A 34 18.94 -22.79 -16.22
C LYS A 34 19.89 -22.17 -15.18
N ASP A 35 19.96 -20.85 -15.13
CA ASP A 35 20.73 -20.03 -14.18
C ASP A 35 19.94 -19.71 -12.90
N GLY A 36 18.75 -20.28 -12.72
CA GLY A 36 17.89 -20.05 -11.55
C GLY A 36 17.16 -18.73 -11.54
N LYS A 37 17.19 -17.96 -12.65
CA LYS A 37 16.46 -16.69 -12.74
C LYS A 37 15.02 -16.89 -13.15
N TYR A 38 14.16 -16.04 -12.63
CA TYR A 38 12.76 -15.94 -13.06
C TYR A 38 12.65 -15.35 -14.45
N ILE A 39 11.83 -15.98 -15.28
CA ILE A 39 11.45 -15.49 -16.60
C ILE A 39 9.94 -15.28 -16.56
N ALA A 40 9.52 -14.03 -16.57
CA ALA A 40 8.11 -13.68 -16.61
C ALA A 40 7.60 -13.75 -18.05
N LEU A 41 6.43 -14.36 -18.21
CA LEU A 41 5.68 -14.46 -19.45
C LEU A 41 4.38 -13.68 -19.30
N ASP A 42 3.78 -13.29 -20.41
CA ASP A 42 2.45 -12.67 -20.47
C ASP A 42 2.27 -11.44 -19.54
N PHE A 43 2.69 -10.29 -20.06
CA PHE A 43 2.52 -9.00 -19.40
C PHE A 43 1.17 -8.32 -19.73
N GLY A 44 0.13 -9.09 -20.08
CA GLY A 44 -1.17 -8.56 -20.45
C GLY A 44 -1.89 -7.82 -19.32
N ILE A 45 -1.58 -8.15 -18.06
CA ILE A 45 -2.16 -7.49 -16.88
C ILE A 45 -1.03 -6.95 -16.01
N MET A 46 -0.91 -5.62 -15.99
CA MET A 46 0.04 -4.90 -15.15
C MET A 46 -0.69 -3.97 -14.20
N GLY A 47 -0.23 -3.89 -12.96
CA GLY A 47 -0.72 -2.95 -11.96
C GLY A 47 0.25 -1.78 -11.77
N SER A 48 -0.28 -0.61 -11.46
CA SER A 48 0.52 0.56 -11.11
C SER A 48 -0.01 1.22 -9.84
N LEU A 49 0.91 1.73 -9.03
CA LEU A 49 0.64 2.52 -7.84
C LEU A 49 1.23 3.91 -8.03
N ASN A 50 0.41 4.93 -7.95
CA ASN A 50 0.89 6.31 -7.99
C ASN A 50 1.58 6.68 -6.67
N ALA A 51 2.16 7.88 -6.59
CA ALA A 51 2.89 8.32 -5.40
C ALA A 51 1.98 8.46 -4.16
N GLU A 52 0.73 8.77 -4.37
CA GLU A 52 -0.28 8.89 -3.32
C GLU A 52 -0.66 7.52 -2.78
N ASP A 53 -0.99 6.57 -3.65
CA ASP A 53 -1.26 5.18 -3.27
C ASP A 53 -0.11 4.59 -2.44
N LYS A 54 1.13 4.83 -2.86
CA LYS A 54 2.32 4.36 -2.13
C LYS A 54 2.40 4.97 -0.72
N ARG A 55 2.16 6.28 -0.57
CA ARG A 55 2.17 6.94 0.75
C ARG A 55 1.13 6.37 1.69
N TYR A 56 -0.09 6.16 1.18
CA TYR A 56 -1.17 5.57 1.98
C TYR A 56 -0.89 4.13 2.36
N LEU A 57 -0.41 3.32 1.43
CA LEU A 57 0.01 1.96 1.73
C LEU A 57 1.13 1.95 2.78
N ALA A 58 2.17 2.82 2.64
CA ALA A 58 3.24 2.94 3.61
C ALA A 58 2.72 3.23 5.01
N ARG A 59 1.87 4.26 5.14
CA ARG A 59 1.28 4.65 6.42
C ARG A 59 0.44 3.54 7.03
N ASN A 60 -0.41 2.91 6.23
CA ASN A 60 -1.23 1.80 6.69
C ASN A 60 -0.38 0.62 7.16
N PHE A 61 0.68 0.26 6.43
CA PHE A 61 1.59 -0.80 6.86
C PHE A 61 2.30 -0.47 8.17
N VAL A 62 2.80 0.77 8.34
CA VAL A 62 3.43 1.19 9.62
C VAL A 62 2.46 1.02 10.79
N CYS A 63 1.24 1.54 10.65
CA CYS A 63 0.22 1.45 11.69
C CYS A 63 -0.17 -0.01 11.97
N PHE A 64 -0.35 -0.80 10.90
CA PHE A 64 -0.72 -2.20 10.99
C PHE A 64 0.33 -3.03 11.74
N PHE A 65 1.62 -2.90 11.39
CA PHE A 65 2.69 -3.62 12.07
C PHE A 65 2.88 -3.21 13.53
N LYS A 66 2.55 -1.96 13.86
CA LYS A 66 2.53 -1.46 15.24
C LYS A 66 1.26 -1.85 16.00
N ARG A 67 0.30 -2.53 15.34
CA ARG A 67 -1.04 -2.80 15.87
C ARG A 67 -1.79 -1.51 16.28
N ASP A 68 -1.45 -0.42 15.62
CA ASP A 68 -2.13 0.86 15.77
C ASP A 68 -3.35 0.91 14.84
N TYR A 69 -4.42 0.20 15.25
CA TYR A 69 -5.65 0.11 14.46
C TYR A 69 -6.36 1.45 14.33
N ARG A 70 -6.19 2.32 15.31
CA ARG A 70 -6.70 3.69 15.24
C ARG A 70 -5.99 4.49 14.16
N GLY A 71 -4.67 4.39 14.09
CA GLY A 71 -3.88 5.00 13.01
C GLY A 71 -4.26 4.49 11.63
N VAL A 72 -4.58 3.18 11.50
CA VAL A 72 -5.12 2.61 10.25
C VAL A 72 -6.46 3.25 9.88
N ALA A 73 -7.39 3.34 10.84
CA ALA A 73 -8.70 3.94 10.60
C ALA A 73 -8.60 5.42 10.19
N ILE A 74 -7.79 6.20 10.90
CA ILE A 74 -7.53 7.61 10.58
C ILE A 74 -6.93 7.75 9.17
N ALA A 75 -5.94 6.91 8.82
CA ALA A 75 -5.31 6.94 7.52
C ALA A 75 -6.31 6.70 6.38
N HIS A 76 -7.30 5.82 6.57
CA HIS A 76 -8.35 5.57 5.58
C HIS A 76 -9.31 6.76 5.41
N VAL A 77 -9.68 7.44 6.50
CA VAL A 77 -10.53 8.64 6.44
C VAL A 77 -9.78 9.79 5.76
N GLU A 78 -8.54 10.06 6.18
CA GLU A 78 -7.73 11.15 5.61
C GLU A 78 -7.37 10.94 4.15
N SER A 79 -7.27 9.68 3.69
CA SER A 79 -7.02 9.36 2.29
C SER A 79 -8.27 9.45 1.41
N GLY A 80 -9.45 9.62 2.01
CA GLY A 80 -10.71 9.57 1.28
C GLY A 80 -11.09 8.17 0.79
N TRP A 81 -10.47 7.12 1.34
CA TRP A 81 -10.84 5.74 0.99
C TRP A 81 -12.16 5.32 1.62
N VAL A 82 -12.53 5.94 2.72
CA VAL A 82 -13.85 5.86 3.33
C VAL A 82 -14.44 7.26 3.42
N PRO A 83 -15.78 7.40 3.49
CA PRO A 83 -16.43 8.71 3.62
C PRO A 83 -15.91 9.51 4.83
N PRO A 84 -15.81 10.83 4.75
CA PRO A 84 -15.27 11.66 5.83
C PRO A 84 -16.08 11.61 7.12
N GLU A 85 -17.38 11.27 7.05
CA GLU A 85 -18.27 11.06 8.18
C GLU A 85 -18.10 9.70 8.87
N THR A 86 -17.21 8.83 8.37
CA THR A 86 -16.97 7.51 8.93
C THR A 86 -16.48 7.62 10.37
N SER A 87 -17.17 6.96 11.30
CA SER A 87 -16.73 6.89 12.69
C SER A 87 -15.39 6.15 12.80
N VAL A 88 -14.35 6.87 13.18
CA VAL A 88 -13.01 6.32 13.41
C VAL A 88 -13.06 5.20 14.46
N ASP A 89 -13.81 5.38 15.54
CA ASP A 89 -13.90 4.39 16.63
C ASP A 89 -14.59 3.10 16.16
N ALA A 90 -15.68 3.22 15.36
CA ALA A 90 -16.38 2.06 14.82
C ALA A 90 -15.48 1.31 13.82
N PHE A 91 -14.76 2.04 12.96
CA PHE A 91 -13.89 1.45 11.97
C PHE A 91 -12.63 0.82 12.61
N GLU A 92 -12.03 1.46 13.62
CA GLU A 92 -10.96 0.88 14.43
C GLU A 92 -11.38 -0.46 15.04
N ASN A 93 -12.55 -0.50 15.69
CA ASN A 93 -13.07 -1.73 16.32
C ASN A 93 -13.30 -2.85 15.29
N ALA A 94 -13.81 -2.51 14.10
CA ALA A 94 -14.00 -3.46 13.02
C ALA A 94 -12.66 -4.02 12.50
N ILE A 95 -11.66 -3.18 12.29
CA ILE A 95 -10.30 -3.61 11.90
C ILE A 95 -9.68 -4.49 12.98
N ARG A 96 -9.78 -4.07 14.25
CA ARG A 96 -9.26 -4.81 15.41
C ARG A 96 -9.87 -6.21 15.49
N SER A 97 -11.18 -6.35 15.31
CA SER A 97 -11.87 -7.64 15.36
C SER A 97 -11.37 -8.65 14.31
N VAL A 98 -10.91 -8.16 13.16
CA VAL A 98 -10.33 -8.99 12.09
C VAL A 98 -8.86 -9.34 12.39
N CYS A 99 -8.10 -8.37 12.90
CA CYS A 99 -6.64 -8.47 13.02
C CYS A 99 -6.20 -9.23 14.29
N GLU A 100 -6.83 -8.95 15.43
CA GLU A 100 -6.43 -9.55 16.73
C GLU A 100 -6.40 -11.10 16.70
N PRO A 101 -7.43 -11.81 16.19
CA PRO A 101 -7.40 -13.26 16.14
C PRO A 101 -6.30 -13.81 15.23
N ILE A 102 -5.86 -13.03 14.26
CA ILE A 102 -4.84 -13.42 13.29
C ILE A 102 -3.45 -13.24 13.90
N PHE A 103 -3.21 -12.12 14.58
CA PHE A 103 -1.93 -11.83 15.23
C PHE A 103 -1.62 -12.69 16.46
N ASN A 104 -2.59 -13.46 16.94
CA ASN A 104 -2.35 -14.46 17.97
C ASN A 104 -1.71 -15.76 17.45
N LYS A 105 -1.51 -15.86 16.12
CA LYS A 105 -0.81 -16.98 15.47
C LYS A 105 0.63 -16.60 15.15
N PRO A 106 1.54 -17.59 15.03
CA PRO A 106 2.86 -17.35 14.48
C PRO A 106 2.77 -16.68 13.08
N LEU A 107 3.60 -15.68 12.81
CA LEU A 107 3.56 -14.92 11.56
C LEU A 107 3.65 -15.81 10.31
N LYS A 108 4.45 -16.87 10.35
CA LYS A 108 4.58 -17.85 9.26
C LYS A 108 3.27 -18.56 8.89
N GLU A 109 2.31 -18.64 9.81
CA GLU A 109 1.01 -19.27 9.60
C GLU A 109 -0.04 -18.28 9.06
N ILE A 110 0.29 -17.00 9.07
CA ILE A 110 -0.62 -15.94 8.60
C ILE A 110 -0.52 -15.81 7.09
N SER A 111 -1.63 -16.01 6.38
CA SER A 111 -1.75 -15.65 4.97
C SER A 111 -2.06 -14.17 4.85
N PHE A 112 -1.12 -13.42 4.29
CA PHE A 112 -1.28 -11.98 4.08
C PHE A 112 -2.38 -11.66 3.08
N GLY A 113 -2.46 -12.42 2.00
CA GLY A 113 -3.50 -12.27 1.00
C GLY A 113 -4.89 -12.51 1.58
N LYS A 114 -5.08 -13.56 2.41
CA LYS A 114 -6.36 -13.83 3.10
C LYS A 114 -6.72 -12.74 4.10
N LEU A 115 -5.71 -12.19 4.80
CA LEU A 115 -5.92 -11.07 5.71
C LEU A 115 -6.45 -9.84 4.96
N LEU A 116 -5.83 -9.47 3.83
CA LEU A 116 -6.30 -8.34 3.00
C LEU A 116 -7.73 -8.55 2.49
N ILE A 117 -8.11 -9.78 2.10
CA ILE A 117 -9.50 -10.07 1.72
C ILE A 117 -10.46 -9.72 2.87
N ARG A 118 -10.16 -10.18 4.08
CA ARG A 118 -11.02 -9.92 5.26
C ARG A 118 -11.09 -8.43 5.58
N LEU A 119 -9.96 -7.73 5.52
CA LEU A 119 -9.91 -6.28 5.72
C LEU A 119 -10.75 -5.55 4.68
N PHE A 120 -10.64 -5.91 3.40
CA PHE A 120 -11.47 -5.31 2.34
C PHE A 120 -12.96 -5.61 2.54
N GLN A 121 -13.32 -6.83 2.93
CA GLN A 121 -14.72 -7.17 3.25
C GLN A 121 -15.26 -6.34 4.40
N THR A 122 -14.46 -6.15 5.45
CA THR A 122 -14.83 -5.32 6.61
C THR A 122 -14.95 -3.85 6.22
N SER A 123 -13.98 -3.33 5.47
CA SER A 123 -13.98 -1.92 5.04
C SER A 123 -15.16 -1.56 4.12
N ARG A 124 -15.68 -2.52 3.36
CA ARG A 124 -16.90 -2.32 2.56
C ARG A 124 -18.14 -1.97 3.41
N GLN A 125 -18.20 -2.43 4.66
CA GLN A 125 -19.29 -2.08 5.59
C GLN A 125 -19.27 -0.58 5.95
N PHE A 126 -18.14 0.08 5.72
CA PHE A 126 -17.92 1.52 5.89
C PHE A 126 -17.92 2.27 4.56
N ASN A 127 -18.53 1.71 3.51
CA ASN A 127 -18.61 2.29 2.18
C ASN A 127 -17.23 2.59 1.55
N MET A 128 -16.21 1.79 1.88
CA MET A 128 -14.90 1.92 1.26
C MET A 128 -14.98 1.55 -0.22
N GLU A 129 -14.58 2.47 -1.08
CA GLU A 129 -14.35 2.21 -2.49
C GLU A 129 -12.95 1.62 -2.70
N ILE A 130 -12.90 0.30 -2.94
CA ILE A 130 -11.62 -0.38 -3.18
C ILE A 130 -11.19 -0.11 -4.61
N GLN A 131 -10.07 0.55 -4.75
CA GLN A 131 -9.51 0.86 -6.07
C GLN A 131 -9.08 -0.42 -6.81
N PRO A 132 -9.25 -0.49 -8.16
CA PRO A 132 -8.91 -1.68 -8.94
C PRO A 132 -7.48 -2.17 -8.76
N GLN A 133 -6.51 -1.23 -8.63
CA GLN A 133 -5.10 -1.56 -8.41
C GLN A 133 -4.85 -2.27 -7.06
N LEU A 134 -5.59 -1.93 -6.00
CA LEU A 134 -5.50 -2.62 -4.71
C LEU A 134 -6.06 -4.03 -4.79
N THR A 135 -7.12 -4.23 -5.57
CA THR A 135 -7.68 -5.56 -5.84
C THR A 135 -6.69 -6.42 -6.65
N MET A 136 -6.03 -5.84 -7.65
CA MET A 136 -4.99 -6.53 -8.41
C MET A 136 -3.81 -6.89 -7.52
N LEU A 137 -3.36 -5.96 -6.68
CA LEU A 137 -2.27 -6.18 -5.72
C LEU A 137 -2.59 -7.35 -4.78
N GLN A 138 -3.79 -7.37 -4.22
CA GLN A 138 -4.24 -8.43 -3.31
C GLN A 138 -4.29 -9.81 -4.00
N LYS A 139 -4.81 -9.89 -5.23
CA LYS A 139 -4.83 -11.13 -6.01
C LYS A 139 -3.42 -11.62 -6.31
N THR A 140 -2.54 -10.72 -6.72
CA THR A 140 -1.14 -11.06 -7.03
C THR A 140 -0.41 -11.54 -5.79
N LEU A 141 -0.63 -10.90 -4.65
CA LEU A 141 -0.03 -11.32 -3.39
C LEU A 141 -0.46 -12.73 -2.99
N LEU A 142 -1.74 -13.08 -3.18
CA LEU A 142 -2.23 -14.46 -2.96
C LEU A 142 -1.52 -15.48 -3.84
N ASN A 143 -1.33 -15.15 -5.14
CA ASN A 143 -0.65 -16.03 -6.08
C ASN A 143 0.83 -16.19 -5.69
N VAL A 144 1.53 -15.10 -5.35
CA VAL A 144 2.93 -15.12 -4.93
C VAL A 144 3.10 -15.90 -3.63
N GLU A 145 2.19 -15.71 -2.68
CA GLU A 145 2.18 -16.48 -1.42
C GLU A 145 1.93 -17.97 -1.68
N GLY A 146 0.96 -18.31 -2.54
CA GLY A 146 0.66 -19.68 -2.93
C GLY A 146 1.86 -20.36 -3.60
N LEU A 147 2.42 -19.73 -4.62
CA LEU A 147 3.61 -20.23 -5.32
C LEU A 147 4.81 -20.35 -4.38
N GLY A 148 5.02 -19.37 -3.52
CA GLY A 148 6.10 -19.40 -2.53
C GLY A 148 6.00 -20.61 -1.62
N ARG A 149 4.81 -20.94 -1.11
CA ARG A 149 4.55 -22.10 -0.25
C ARG A 149 4.60 -23.44 -0.99
N GLU A 150 4.27 -23.49 -2.28
CA GLU A 150 4.45 -24.68 -3.12
C GLU A 150 5.94 -25.00 -3.32
N LEU A 151 6.78 -23.98 -3.48
CA LEU A 151 8.23 -24.10 -3.67
C LEU A 151 8.98 -24.32 -2.35
N ASP A 152 8.45 -23.83 -1.25
CA ASP A 152 9.01 -23.91 0.09
C ASP A 152 7.89 -23.82 1.14
N PRO A 153 7.39 -24.95 1.64
CA PRO A 153 6.33 -24.97 2.65
C PRO A 153 6.65 -24.23 3.94
N ASP A 154 7.94 -24.09 4.27
CA ASP A 154 8.42 -23.38 5.46
C ASP A 154 8.70 -21.88 5.18
N LEU A 155 8.40 -21.40 3.99
CA LEU A 155 8.61 -20.00 3.65
C LEU A 155 7.83 -19.06 4.59
N ASP A 156 8.58 -18.24 5.31
CA ASP A 156 8.03 -17.12 6.07
C ASP A 156 8.00 -15.88 5.17
N LEU A 157 6.82 -15.61 4.63
CA LEU A 157 6.59 -14.44 3.75
C LEU A 157 6.92 -13.12 4.46
N TRP A 158 6.61 -13.04 5.77
CA TRP A 158 6.82 -11.84 6.57
C TRP A 158 8.29 -11.56 6.79
N GLN A 159 9.04 -12.60 7.18
CA GLN A 159 10.48 -12.48 7.36
C GLN A 159 11.18 -12.11 6.04
N THR A 160 10.71 -12.66 4.93
CA THR A 160 11.27 -12.37 3.61
C THR A 160 10.93 -10.95 3.15
N ALA A 161 9.70 -10.47 3.41
CA ALA A 161 9.22 -9.16 2.99
C ALA A 161 9.70 -8.00 3.90
N SER A 162 9.91 -8.27 5.19
CA SER A 162 10.23 -7.25 6.21
C SER A 162 11.38 -6.31 5.82
N PRO A 163 12.55 -6.79 5.33
CA PRO A 163 13.64 -5.89 4.96
C PRO A 163 13.28 -4.93 3.82
N PHE A 164 12.45 -5.39 2.87
CA PHE A 164 11.96 -4.55 1.76
C PHE A 164 10.98 -3.50 2.26
N LEU A 165 10.02 -3.92 3.08
CA LEU A 165 9.02 -3.04 3.68
C LEU A 165 9.68 -1.97 4.57
N GLU A 166 10.62 -2.37 5.43
CA GLU A 166 11.34 -1.43 6.30
C GLU A 166 12.16 -0.40 5.49
N LYS A 167 12.87 -0.86 4.48
CA LYS A 167 13.65 0.02 3.60
C LYS A 167 12.74 1.00 2.86
N TRP A 168 11.68 0.50 2.29
CA TRP A 168 10.70 1.31 1.57
C TRP A 168 10.01 2.31 2.49
N LEU A 169 9.54 1.87 3.67
CA LEU A 169 8.92 2.76 4.65
C LEU A 169 9.85 3.89 5.07
N LYS A 170 11.13 3.60 5.33
CA LYS A 170 12.14 4.63 5.63
C LYS A 170 12.33 5.62 4.47
N GLN A 171 12.20 5.16 3.22
CA GLN A 171 12.29 6.02 2.04
C GLN A 171 11.06 6.90 1.87
N GLU A 172 9.85 6.35 2.06
CA GLU A 172 8.59 7.07 1.86
C GLU A 172 8.21 7.99 3.04
N THR A 173 8.65 7.67 4.27
CA THR A 173 8.35 8.46 5.48
C THR A 173 9.55 9.23 6.04
N GLY A 174 10.73 9.08 5.44
CA GLY A 174 11.96 9.68 5.92
C GLY A 174 12.05 11.19 5.65
N PRO A 175 12.86 11.94 6.43
CA PRO A 175 13.00 13.39 6.28
C PRO A 175 13.51 13.81 4.90
N LYS A 176 14.27 12.97 4.20
CA LYS A 176 14.69 13.23 2.82
C LYS A 176 13.51 13.34 1.86
N LYS A 177 12.53 12.48 1.99
CA LYS A 177 11.33 12.52 1.15
C LYS A 177 10.54 13.80 1.37
N VAL A 178 10.36 14.21 2.62
CA VAL A 178 9.69 15.47 2.97
C VAL A 178 10.42 16.67 2.36
N ILE A 179 11.75 16.67 2.41
CA ILE A 179 12.57 17.74 1.80
C ILE A 179 12.47 17.71 0.27
N ASP A 180 12.48 16.53 -0.35
CA ASP A 180 12.39 16.41 -1.81
C ASP A 180 10.98 16.77 -2.32
N ASP A 181 9.95 16.42 -1.59
CA ASP A 181 8.56 16.81 -1.92
C ASP A 181 8.37 18.31 -1.73
N LEU A 182 8.91 18.93 -0.66
CA LEU A 182 8.94 20.38 -0.48
C LEU A 182 9.68 21.09 -1.63
N LYS A 183 10.83 20.58 -2.05
CA LYS A 183 11.58 21.15 -3.18
C LYS A 183 10.81 21.11 -4.50
N LYS A 184 10.01 20.08 -4.73
CA LYS A 184 9.14 19.96 -5.92
C LYS A 184 7.96 20.94 -5.87
N GLU A 185 7.45 21.24 -4.68
CA GLU A 185 6.35 22.18 -4.48
C GLU A 185 6.78 23.65 -4.50
N ILE A 186 8.06 23.96 -4.18
CA ILE A 186 8.59 25.33 -4.20
C ILE A 186 8.33 26.06 -5.53
N PRO A 187 8.57 25.48 -6.73
CA PRO A 187 8.27 26.15 -7.98
C PRO A 187 6.79 26.51 -8.15
N ASN A 188 5.89 25.63 -7.67
CA ASN A 188 4.44 25.87 -7.71
C ASN A 188 4.04 26.98 -6.74
N LEU A 189 4.61 27.01 -5.55
CA LEU A 189 4.43 28.09 -4.57
C LEU A 189 4.95 29.42 -5.06
N LEU A 190 6.12 29.46 -5.70
CA LEU A 190 6.69 30.65 -6.32
C LEU A 190 5.82 31.18 -7.44
N ASN A 191 5.17 30.32 -8.23
CA ASN A 191 4.22 30.70 -9.28
C ASN A 191 2.90 31.26 -8.74
N LEU A 192 2.56 30.98 -7.47
CA LEU A 192 1.37 31.50 -6.79
C LEU A 192 1.63 32.88 -6.14
N LEU A 193 2.88 33.20 -5.80
CA LEU A 193 3.26 34.47 -5.17
C LEU A 193 2.78 35.72 -5.97
N PRO A 194 2.94 35.80 -7.31
CA PRO A 194 2.44 36.93 -8.08
C PRO A 194 0.90 37.07 -8.08
N LYS A 195 0.17 35.97 -7.79
CA LYS A 195 -1.30 35.97 -7.75
C LYS A 195 -1.87 36.27 -6.35
N PHE A 196 -1.02 36.27 -5.33
CA PHE A 196 -1.44 36.53 -3.93
C PHE A 196 -2.13 37.89 -3.74
N PRO A 197 -1.65 39.01 -4.32
CA PRO A 197 -2.32 40.30 -4.19
C PRO A 197 -3.71 40.34 -4.81
N SER A 198 -3.93 39.60 -5.92
CA SER A 198 -5.23 39.54 -6.58
C SER A 198 -6.23 38.67 -5.83
N LEU A 199 -5.76 37.60 -5.18
CA LEU A 199 -6.57 36.72 -4.33
C LEU A 199 -7.01 37.45 -3.04
N LEU A 200 -6.12 38.21 -2.41
CA LEU A 200 -6.46 39.05 -1.26
C LEU A 200 -7.47 40.15 -1.63
N ARG A 201 -7.33 40.78 -2.81
CA ARG A 201 -8.27 41.82 -3.25
C ARG A 201 -9.65 41.24 -3.52
N ASN A 202 -9.76 40.01 -4.03
CA ASN A 202 -11.03 39.34 -4.24
C ASN A 202 -11.71 38.94 -2.92
N LEU A 203 -10.94 38.56 -1.90
CA LEU A 203 -11.46 38.23 -0.57
C LEU A 203 -12.00 39.49 0.15
N THR A 204 -11.30 40.61 0.04
CA THR A 204 -11.76 41.88 0.66
C THR A 204 -12.97 42.50 -0.04
N GLN A 205 -13.17 42.26 -1.33
CA GLN A 205 -14.39 42.67 -2.03
C GLN A 205 -15.63 41.83 -1.68
N TYR A 206 -15.48 40.61 -1.19
CA TYR A 206 -16.61 39.78 -0.71
C TYR A 206 -17.12 40.23 0.66
N ASP A 207 -16.26 40.83 1.50
CA ASP A 207 -16.65 41.34 2.81
C ASP A 207 -17.35 42.72 2.78
N GLU A 208 -17.28 43.48 1.64
CA GLU A 208 -17.96 44.75 1.47
C GLU A 208 -19.37 44.62 0.85
N LEU A 209 -19.81 43.39 0.53
CA LEU A 209 -21.13 43.13 -0.10
C LEU A 209 -22.12 42.40 0.83
N ASN A 210 -21.82 42.24 2.11
CA ASN A 210 -22.69 41.78 3.16
C ASN A 210 -22.72 42.81 4.30
#